data_395d168aef3eeacd055cd1fa125750a2
#
_entry.id   395d168aef3eeacd055cd1fa125750a2
#
_cell.length_a   1.000
_cell.length_b   1.000
_cell.length_c   1.000
_cell.angle_alpha   90.00
_cell.angle_beta   90.00
_cell.angle_gamma   90.00
#
_symmetry.space_group_name_H-M   'P 1'
#
loop_
_entity.id
_entity.type
_entity.pdbx_description
1 polymer ?
#
loop_
_entity_poly.entity_id
_entity_poly.type
_entity_poly.pdbx_seq_one_letter_code
_entity_poly.pdbx_strand_id
1 'polypeptide(L)'
;MIRILVVDDEEPLRRLLKKELARKGFHADAAPDGEEALRLLKGNSFDVILLDILMPGMDGITFMKKIKKDSSSPAIIVLTGGATVETAVEAMKNGAYDYLTKPYKLDELIILINRAYEFGQLKIKNQLLEQELVRKESPFEFVCKSRQLKDILALIKKIAPADSPVFIQGESGTGKELVANTIWHYSRRNNSPVIALNCANLSENLIESEIFGHEKGAFTDAFQTKYGLVEVADKGTLFLDEIA
;
A
#
# COMPACT_ATOMS: atom_id res chain seq x y z
N MET A 1 16.51 -0.10 12.59
CA MET A 1 16.39 0.75 13.80
C MET A 1 15.47 1.90 13.42
N ILE A 2 14.38 2.09 14.15
CA ILE A 2 13.38 3.14 13.85
C ILE A 2 13.99 4.52 14.14
N ARG A 3 13.89 5.43 13.17
CA ARG A 3 14.39 6.81 13.27
C ARG A 3 13.24 7.76 13.57
N ILE A 4 13.37 8.50 14.67
CA ILE A 4 12.32 9.37 15.20
C ILE A 4 12.83 10.81 15.19
N LEU A 5 11.99 11.75 14.75
CA LEU A 5 12.22 13.17 14.92
C LEU A 5 11.28 13.71 16.02
N VAL A 6 11.83 14.28 17.06
CA VAL A 6 11.08 14.94 18.13
C VAL A 6 11.05 16.44 17.85
N VAL A 7 9.86 17.00 17.66
CA VAL A 7 9.65 18.43 17.39
C VAL A 7 8.81 19.02 18.52
N ASP A 8 9.43 19.81 19.38
CA ASP A 8 8.81 20.38 20.56
C ASP A 8 9.64 21.60 20.99
N ASP A 9 9.05 22.68 21.46
CA ASP A 9 9.78 23.89 21.85
C ASP A 9 10.40 23.79 23.25
N GLU A 10 9.93 22.85 24.09
CA GLU A 10 10.44 22.61 25.43
C GLU A 10 11.75 21.80 25.41
N GLU A 11 12.90 22.46 25.58
CA GLU A 11 14.21 21.79 25.57
C GLU A 11 14.32 20.63 26.60
N PRO A 12 13.85 20.76 27.87
CA PRO A 12 13.91 19.66 28.82
C PRO A 12 13.18 18.41 28.35
N LEU A 13 12.00 18.59 27.72
CA LEU A 13 11.19 17.50 27.19
C LEU A 13 11.86 16.82 26.00
N ARG A 14 12.41 17.60 25.05
CA ARG A 14 13.19 17.06 23.94
C ARG A 14 14.36 16.19 24.40
N ARG A 15 15.13 16.69 25.39
CA ARG A 15 16.27 15.94 25.97
C ARG A 15 15.81 14.66 26.66
N LEU A 16 14.73 14.73 27.41
CA LEU A 16 14.16 13.58 28.11
C LEU A 16 13.70 12.50 27.09
N LEU A 17 12.88 12.90 26.11
CA LEU A 17 12.38 11.98 25.09
C LEU A 17 13.53 11.33 24.31
N LYS A 18 14.50 12.12 23.86
CA LYS A 18 15.67 11.59 23.15
C LYS A 18 16.41 10.53 23.97
N LYS A 19 16.61 10.76 25.27
CA LYS A 19 17.28 9.83 26.16
C LYS A 19 16.46 8.55 26.39
N GLU A 20 15.17 8.70 26.67
CA GLU A 20 14.30 7.55 26.94
C GLU A 20 14.04 6.70 25.70
N LEU A 21 13.86 7.32 24.52
CA LEU A 21 13.76 6.62 23.24
C LEU A 21 15.03 5.86 22.90
N ALA A 22 16.21 6.47 23.12
CA ALA A 22 17.50 5.79 22.91
C ALA A 22 17.66 4.56 23.82
N ARG A 23 17.21 4.63 25.10
CA ARG A 23 17.20 3.48 26.02
C ARG A 23 16.34 2.33 25.55
N LYS A 24 15.29 2.63 24.77
CA LYS A 24 14.36 1.65 24.20
C LYS A 24 14.79 1.16 22.81
N GLY A 25 15.97 1.57 22.32
CA GLY A 25 16.55 1.10 21.08
C GLY A 25 16.14 1.88 19.82
N PHE A 26 15.54 3.06 19.98
CA PHE A 26 15.21 3.98 18.88
C PHE A 26 16.37 4.95 18.62
N HIS A 27 16.49 5.43 17.38
CA HIS A 27 17.34 6.56 17.06
C HIS A 27 16.49 7.84 17.03
N ALA A 28 16.78 8.81 17.90
CA ALA A 28 15.97 10.01 18.02
C ALA A 28 16.83 11.26 17.77
N ASP A 29 16.40 12.08 16.81
CA ASP A 29 16.85 13.47 16.64
C ASP A 29 15.79 14.43 17.15
N ALA A 30 16.17 15.69 17.38
CA ALA A 30 15.28 16.68 17.97
C ALA A 30 15.40 18.04 17.27
N ALA A 31 14.27 18.71 17.10
CA ALA A 31 14.17 20.06 16.57
C ALA A 31 13.37 20.95 17.56
N PRO A 32 13.77 22.20 17.76
CA PRO A 32 13.06 23.13 18.66
C PRO A 32 11.80 23.73 18.05
N ASP A 33 11.65 23.68 16.75
CA ASP A 33 10.57 24.30 15.99
C ASP A 33 10.35 23.61 14.64
N GLY A 34 9.28 23.99 13.94
CA GLY A 34 8.94 23.44 12.64
C GLY A 34 9.91 23.78 11.53
N GLU A 35 10.66 24.89 11.61
CA GLU A 35 11.62 25.30 10.57
C GLU A 35 12.87 24.43 10.62
N GLU A 36 13.39 24.20 11.83
CA GLU A 36 14.52 23.28 12.02
C GLU A 36 14.13 21.83 11.66
N ALA A 37 12.90 21.40 12.03
CA ALA A 37 12.39 20.12 11.63
C ALA A 37 12.33 19.95 10.11
N LEU A 38 11.86 20.94 9.36
CA LEU A 38 11.88 20.94 7.89
C LEU A 38 13.29 20.88 7.31
N ARG A 39 14.27 21.54 7.97
CA ARG A 39 15.69 21.45 7.56
C ARG A 39 16.25 20.04 7.73
N LEU A 40 15.96 19.42 8.88
CA LEU A 40 16.40 18.04 9.17
C LEU A 40 15.78 17.03 8.19
N LEU A 41 14.52 17.20 7.83
CA LEU A 41 13.83 16.34 6.85
C LEU A 41 14.40 16.42 5.43
N LYS A 42 15.05 17.52 5.04
CA LYS A 42 15.71 17.62 3.72
C LYS A 42 16.97 16.78 3.61
N GLY A 43 17.66 16.54 4.72
CA GLY A 43 18.95 15.83 4.73
C GLY A 43 18.90 14.42 5.33
N ASN A 44 17.80 14.07 5.99
CA ASN A 44 17.66 12.81 6.70
C ASN A 44 16.30 12.18 6.47
N SER A 45 16.24 10.85 6.49
CA SER A 45 14.99 10.11 6.52
C SER A 45 14.58 9.80 7.97
N PHE A 46 13.31 9.97 8.28
CA PHE A 46 12.70 9.60 9.55
C PHE A 46 11.50 8.70 9.28
N ASP A 47 11.23 7.77 10.20
CA ASP A 47 10.09 6.87 10.12
C ASP A 47 8.87 7.46 10.83
N VAL A 48 9.10 8.14 11.97
CA VAL A 48 8.06 8.73 12.81
C VAL A 48 8.48 10.12 13.25
N ILE A 49 7.52 11.05 13.29
CA ILE A 49 7.67 12.38 13.87
C ILE A 49 6.79 12.45 15.12
N LEU A 50 7.37 12.83 16.24
CA LEU A 50 6.65 13.25 17.44
C LEU A 50 6.57 14.78 17.42
N LEU A 51 5.37 15.32 17.30
CA LEU A 51 5.15 16.74 17.01
C LEU A 51 4.30 17.42 18.08
N ASP A 52 4.80 18.46 18.72
CA ASP A 52 3.94 19.36 19.45
C ASP A 52 3.18 20.28 18.50
N ILE A 53 1.93 20.59 18.84
CA ILE A 53 1.11 21.56 18.09
C ILE A 53 1.46 22.98 18.48
N LEU A 54 1.64 23.21 19.79
CA LEU A 54 1.79 24.54 20.38
C LEU A 54 3.26 24.93 20.43
N MET A 55 3.78 25.42 19.31
CA MET A 55 5.15 25.91 19.23
C MET A 55 5.19 27.37 18.75
N PRO A 56 6.14 28.18 19.23
CA PRO A 56 6.33 29.54 18.76
C PRO A 56 6.78 29.53 17.30
N GLY A 57 6.35 30.56 16.53
CA GLY A 57 6.68 30.68 15.12
C GLY A 57 5.85 29.79 14.22
N MET A 58 6.38 28.68 13.76
CA MET A 58 5.64 27.71 12.97
C MET A 58 4.98 26.67 13.89
N ASP A 59 3.65 26.77 14.01
CA ASP A 59 2.86 25.77 14.76
C ASP A 59 2.86 24.38 14.09
N GLY A 60 2.50 23.35 14.87
CA GLY A 60 2.52 21.97 14.38
C GLY A 60 1.56 21.71 13.22
N ILE A 61 0.41 22.37 13.16
CA ILE A 61 -0.55 22.21 12.05
C ILE A 61 0.02 22.82 10.74
N THR A 62 0.63 24.01 10.82
CA THR A 62 1.31 24.65 9.67
C THR A 62 2.48 23.78 9.19
N PHE A 63 3.25 23.20 10.11
CA PHE A 63 4.33 22.27 9.79
C PHE A 63 3.78 21.03 9.03
N MET A 64 2.71 20.41 9.51
CA MET A 64 2.08 19.25 8.85
C MET A 64 1.58 19.58 7.43
N LYS A 65 1.05 20.79 7.21
CA LYS A 65 0.63 21.26 5.88
C LYS A 65 1.79 21.41 4.91
N LYS A 66 2.99 21.74 5.41
CA LYS A 66 4.20 21.95 4.58
C LYS A 66 4.93 20.64 4.25
N ILE A 67 4.74 19.59 5.02
CA ILE A 67 5.32 18.28 4.70
C ILE A 67 4.63 17.70 3.47
N LYS A 68 5.43 17.29 2.49
CA LYS A 68 4.92 16.60 1.30
C LYS A 68 4.27 15.27 1.71
N LYS A 69 3.00 15.11 1.37
CA LYS A 69 2.23 13.90 1.69
C LYS A 69 2.40 12.86 0.57
N ASP A 70 3.48 12.11 0.65
CA ASP A 70 3.67 10.92 -0.17
C ASP A 70 3.78 9.66 0.72
N SER A 71 3.92 8.51 0.11
CA SER A 71 4.02 7.25 0.84
C SER A 71 5.33 7.07 1.59
N SER A 72 6.36 7.84 1.25
CA SER A 72 7.65 7.85 1.96
C SER A 72 7.68 8.86 3.11
N SER A 73 6.61 9.64 3.30
CA SER A 73 6.52 10.61 4.38
C SER A 73 6.42 9.91 5.73
N PRO A 74 7.15 10.38 6.76
CA PRO A 74 7.09 9.82 8.10
C PRO A 74 5.69 9.90 8.70
N ALA A 75 5.32 8.91 9.50
CA ALA A 75 4.07 8.96 10.26
C ALA A 75 4.18 10.02 11.37
N ILE A 76 3.16 10.86 11.53
CA ILE A 76 3.18 11.96 12.49
C ILE A 76 2.28 11.60 13.69
N ILE A 77 2.87 11.55 14.89
CA ILE A 77 2.15 11.44 16.15
C ILE A 77 2.18 12.81 16.83
N VAL A 78 1.02 13.35 17.09
CA VAL A 78 0.89 14.66 17.72
C VAL A 78 0.93 14.52 19.25
N LEU A 79 1.79 15.30 19.91
CA LEU A 79 1.89 15.39 21.37
C LEU A 79 1.36 16.77 21.80
N THR A 80 0.30 16.83 22.59
CA THR A 80 -0.29 18.13 22.94
C THR A 80 -0.68 18.23 24.40
N GLY A 81 -0.38 19.39 25.03
CA GLY A 81 -0.76 19.69 26.43
C GLY A 81 -2.15 20.29 26.61
N GLY A 82 -2.80 20.70 25.52
CA GLY A 82 -4.12 21.37 25.55
C GLY A 82 -5.05 20.86 24.45
N ALA A 83 -5.18 19.51 24.32
CA ALA A 83 -6.05 18.94 23.32
C ALA A 83 -7.51 19.29 23.59
N THR A 84 -8.04 20.27 22.86
CA THR A 84 -9.49 20.31 22.63
C THR A 84 -9.85 19.28 21.55
N VAL A 85 -11.10 18.81 21.57
CA VAL A 85 -11.58 17.88 20.52
C VAL A 85 -11.34 18.47 19.13
N GLU A 86 -11.43 19.80 19.00
CA GLU A 86 -11.23 20.52 17.73
C GLU A 86 -9.79 20.44 17.24
N THR A 87 -8.78 20.63 18.10
CA THR A 87 -7.36 20.55 17.71
C THR A 87 -6.94 19.13 17.33
N ALA A 88 -7.47 18.12 18.02
CA ALA A 88 -7.25 16.72 17.67
C ALA A 88 -7.85 16.37 16.31
N VAL A 89 -9.11 16.79 16.06
CA VAL A 89 -9.77 16.60 14.76
C VAL A 89 -9.03 17.33 13.62
N GLU A 90 -8.53 18.54 13.89
CA GLU A 90 -7.75 19.29 12.90
C GLU A 90 -6.43 18.58 12.58
N ALA A 91 -5.72 18.07 13.56
CA ALA A 91 -4.49 17.30 13.37
C ALA A 91 -4.75 16.05 12.49
N MET A 92 -5.81 15.27 12.80
CA MET A 92 -6.17 14.10 12.01
C MET A 92 -6.54 14.46 10.57
N LYS A 93 -7.32 15.53 10.34
CA LYS A 93 -7.64 16.04 8.99
C LYS A 93 -6.40 16.46 8.20
N ASN A 94 -5.36 16.94 8.87
CA ASN A 94 -4.09 17.32 8.25
C ASN A 94 -3.12 16.14 8.07
N GLY A 95 -3.53 14.92 8.46
CA GLY A 95 -2.79 13.68 8.17
C GLY A 95 -1.88 13.22 9.30
N ALA A 96 -2.18 13.60 10.56
CA ALA A 96 -1.61 12.91 11.71
C ALA A 96 -2.01 11.43 11.68
N TYR A 97 -1.08 10.57 12.05
CA TYR A 97 -1.36 9.16 12.28
C TYR A 97 -2.22 8.97 13.53
N ASP A 98 -1.83 9.65 14.62
CA ASP A 98 -2.55 9.63 15.87
C ASP A 98 -2.14 10.85 16.72
N TYR A 99 -2.79 11.02 17.88
CA TYR A 99 -2.42 12.05 18.84
C TYR A 99 -2.36 11.47 20.26
N LEU A 100 -1.55 12.10 21.13
CA LEU A 100 -1.37 11.72 22.52
C LEU A 100 -1.37 12.98 23.40
N THR A 101 -2.20 12.99 24.45
CA THR A 101 -2.31 14.14 25.34
C THR A 101 -1.25 14.11 26.45
N LYS A 102 -0.58 15.23 26.69
CA LYS A 102 0.32 15.44 27.84
C LYS A 102 -0.54 15.65 29.12
N PRO A 103 -0.19 15.01 30.27
CA PRO A 103 0.91 14.05 30.45
C PRO A 103 0.56 12.65 29.97
N TYR A 104 1.49 11.96 29.33
CA TYR A 104 1.36 10.59 28.84
C TYR A 104 2.39 9.66 29.44
N LYS A 105 2.12 8.35 29.38
CA LYS A 105 3.09 7.33 29.81
C LYS A 105 4.01 6.98 28.64
N LEU A 106 5.30 6.78 28.95
CA LEU A 106 6.30 6.43 27.94
C LEU A 106 5.92 5.13 27.18
N ASP A 107 5.37 4.14 27.89
CA ASP A 107 4.99 2.87 27.26
C ASP A 107 3.83 3.04 26.26
N GLU A 108 2.88 3.96 26.52
CA GLU A 108 1.82 4.31 25.55
C GLU A 108 2.40 4.94 24.29
N LEU A 109 3.36 5.87 24.45
CA LEU A 109 4.05 6.50 23.33
C LEU A 109 4.82 5.46 22.50
N ILE A 110 5.50 4.50 23.13
CA ILE A 110 6.25 3.45 22.44
C ILE A 110 5.32 2.55 21.61
N ILE A 111 4.17 2.18 22.16
CA ILE A 111 3.17 1.38 21.44
C ILE A 111 2.70 2.15 20.18
N LEU A 112 2.41 3.44 20.32
CA LEU A 112 2.01 4.30 19.21
C LEU A 112 3.11 4.43 18.14
N ILE A 113 4.36 4.63 18.54
CA ILE A 113 5.52 4.70 17.63
C ILE A 113 5.64 3.42 16.81
N ASN A 114 5.56 2.24 17.42
CA ASN A 114 5.67 0.97 16.71
C ASN A 114 4.52 0.78 15.71
N ARG A 115 3.28 1.09 16.10
CA ARG A 115 2.12 1.02 15.20
C ARG A 115 2.23 2.00 14.03
N ALA A 116 2.68 3.22 14.30
CA ALA A 116 2.88 4.24 13.29
C ALA A 116 3.96 3.81 12.28
N TYR A 117 5.05 3.21 12.74
CA TYR A 117 6.10 2.64 11.90
C TYR A 117 5.59 1.50 11.02
N GLU A 118 4.88 0.52 11.61
CA GLU A 118 4.29 -0.60 10.87
C GLU A 118 3.33 -0.11 9.78
N PHE A 119 2.48 0.86 10.11
CA PHE A 119 1.59 1.49 9.14
C PHE A 119 2.35 2.15 7.99
N GLY A 120 3.44 2.88 8.28
CA GLY A 120 4.32 3.48 7.27
C GLY A 120 4.93 2.42 6.35
N GLN A 121 5.43 1.31 6.91
CA GLN A 121 6.01 0.21 6.14
C GLN A 121 4.97 -0.47 5.23
N LEU A 122 3.76 -0.69 5.73
CA LEU A 122 2.67 -1.26 4.93
C LEU A 122 2.29 -0.34 3.76
N LYS A 123 2.24 0.98 3.98
CA LYS A 123 1.94 1.97 2.94
C LYS A 123 3.00 1.96 1.83
N ILE A 124 4.28 1.92 2.19
CA ILE A 124 5.39 1.82 1.22
C ILE A 124 5.30 0.50 0.44
N LYS A 125 5.06 -0.62 1.14
CA LYS A 125 4.94 -1.93 0.50
C LYS A 125 3.77 -1.98 -0.49
N ASN A 126 2.61 -1.44 -0.13
CA ASN A 126 1.47 -1.35 -1.04
C ASN A 126 1.81 -0.53 -2.29
N GLN A 127 2.46 0.62 -2.13
CA GLN A 127 2.86 1.44 -3.27
C GLN A 127 3.87 0.73 -4.18
N LEU A 128 4.83 0.00 -3.62
CA LEU A 128 5.77 -0.79 -4.41
C LEU A 128 5.05 -1.89 -5.20
N LEU A 129 4.08 -2.57 -4.57
CA LEU A 129 3.26 -3.58 -5.24
C LEU A 129 2.40 -2.97 -6.35
N GLU A 130 1.80 -1.80 -6.12
CA GLU A 130 1.07 -1.05 -7.15
C GLU A 130 1.99 -0.64 -8.32
N GLN A 131 3.21 -0.16 -8.02
CA GLN A 131 4.18 0.17 -9.07
C GLN A 131 4.68 -1.06 -9.83
N GLU A 132 4.82 -2.21 -9.18
CA GLU A 132 5.13 -3.47 -9.86
C GLU A 132 3.98 -3.93 -10.75
N LEU A 133 2.74 -3.79 -10.30
CA LEU A 133 1.56 -4.04 -11.12
C LEU A 133 1.53 -3.12 -12.35
N VAL A 134 1.71 -1.81 -12.16
CA VAL A 134 1.78 -0.82 -13.26
C VAL A 134 2.96 -1.09 -14.20
N ARG A 135 4.11 -1.56 -13.69
CA ARG A 135 5.25 -1.98 -14.55
C ARG A 135 4.95 -3.24 -15.36
N LYS A 136 4.20 -4.18 -14.80
CA LYS A 136 3.66 -5.32 -15.55
C LYS A 136 2.59 -4.89 -16.55
N GLU A 137 1.92 -3.78 -16.28
CA GLU A 137 0.98 -3.07 -17.14
C GLU A 137 1.65 -2.01 -18.03
N SER A 138 2.96 -2.12 -18.36
CA SER A 138 3.58 -1.31 -19.42
C SER A 138 2.63 -1.23 -20.60
N PRO A 139 2.50 -0.05 -21.28
CA PRO A 139 1.53 0.13 -22.34
C PRO A 139 1.67 -1.04 -23.29
N PHE A 140 0.63 -1.86 -23.31
CA PHE A 140 0.59 -3.13 -24.00
C PHE A 140 0.52 -2.80 -25.48
N GLU A 141 1.68 -2.50 -26.07
CA GLU A 141 1.79 -2.24 -27.49
C GLU A 141 1.77 -3.59 -28.21
N PHE A 142 0.56 -4.02 -28.54
CA PHE A 142 0.39 -5.16 -29.43
C PHE A 142 0.96 -4.79 -30.80
N VAL A 143 2.27 -4.95 -30.94
CA VAL A 143 2.98 -4.61 -32.18
C VAL A 143 2.56 -5.57 -33.29
N CYS A 144 1.56 -5.18 -34.05
CA CYS A 144 1.04 -5.95 -35.19
C CYS A 144 1.73 -5.56 -36.48
N LYS A 145 2.71 -6.35 -36.95
CA LYS A 145 3.30 -6.19 -38.27
C LYS A 145 2.59 -7.03 -39.35
N SER A 146 2.07 -8.20 -38.97
CA SER A 146 1.37 -9.08 -39.95
C SER A 146 -0.11 -8.71 -40.11
N ARG A 147 -0.70 -9.01 -41.28
CA ARG A 147 -2.13 -8.82 -41.54
C ARG A 147 -2.98 -9.66 -40.58
N GLN A 148 -2.60 -10.91 -40.33
CA GLN A 148 -3.30 -11.84 -39.45
C GLN A 148 -3.42 -11.28 -38.02
N LEU A 149 -2.33 -10.72 -37.45
CA LEU A 149 -2.36 -10.11 -36.13
C LEU A 149 -3.24 -8.86 -36.06
N LYS A 150 -3.30 -8.07 -37.16
CA LYS A 150 -4.22 -6.92 -37.26
C LYS A 150 -5.67 -7.36 -37.24
N ASP A 151 -6.01 -8.45 -37.92
CA ASP A 151 -7.36 -9.02 -37.98
C ASP A 151 -7.75 -9.55 -36.57
N ILE A 152 -6.82 -10.22 -35.86
CA ILE A 152 -7.01 -10.65 -34.45
C ILE A 152 -7.23 -9.45 -33.56
N LEU A 153 -6.44 -8.39 -33.65
CA LEU A 153 -6.63 -7.19 -32.85
C LEU A 153 -7.98 -6.51 -33.09
N ALA A 154 -8.43 -6.47 -34.34
CA ALA A 154 -9.75 -5.95 -34.71
C ALA A 154 -10.88 -6.79 -34.08
N LEU A 155 -10.72 -8.12 -34.08
CA LEU A 155 -11.65 -9.03 -33.40
C LEU A 155 -11.66 -8.81 -31.89
N ILE A 156 -10.48 -8.73 -31.24
CA ILE A 156 -10.36 -8.45 -29.81
C ILE A 156 -11.11 -7.18 -29.44
N LYS A 157 -10.89 -6.06 -30.14
CA LYS A 157 -11.58 -4.80 -29.88
C LYS A 157 -13.10 -4.90 -29.98
N LYS A 158 -13.59 -5.80 -30.81
CA LYS A 158 -15.04 -6.03 -30.99
C LYS A 158 -15.63 -6.87 -29.86
N ILE A 159 -14.92 -7.90 -29.37
CA ILE A 159 -15.44 -8.84 -28.37
C ILE A 159 -15.14 -8.38 -26.92
N ALA A 160 -14.06 -7.68 -26.68
CA ALA A 160 -13.62 -7.27 -25.33
C ALA A 160 -14.68 -6.52 -24.50
N PRO A 161 -15.56 -5.66 -25.06
CA PRO A 161 -16.61 -5.02 -24.29
C PRO A 161 -17.76 -5.94 -23.84
N ALA A 162 -17.81 -7.18 -24.33
CA ALA A 162 -18.85 -8.15 -23.93
C ALA A 162 -18.47 -8.87 -22.63
N ASP A 163 -19.47 -9.21 -21.79
CA ASP A 163 -19.29 -9.98 -20.56
C ASP A 163 -19.30 -11.51 -20.78
N SER A 164 -19.02 -11.96 -21.98
CA SER A 164 -18.99 -13.38 -22.34
C SER A 164 -17.62 -13.99 -22.09
N PRO A 165 -17.54 -15.27 -21.66
CA PRO A 165 -16.26 -15.97 -21.58
C PRO A 165 -15.64 -16.09 -22.98
N VAL A 166 -14.31 -15.96 -23.03
CA VAL A 166 -13.52 -16.05 -24.27
C VAL A 166 -12.57 -17.23 -24.16
N PHE A 167 -12.60 -18.11 -25.15
CA PHE A 167 -11.67 -19.22 -25.28
C PHE A 167 -10.59 -18.87 -26.31
N ILE A 168 -9.30 -18.98 -25.87
CA ILE A 168 -8.13 -18.66 -26.70
C ILE A 168 -7.40 -19.97 -27.00
N GLN A 169 -7.32 -20.35 -28.27
CA GLN A 169 -6.63 -21.55 -28.72
C GLN A 169 -5.41 -21.20 -29.56
N GLY A 170 -4.31 -21.93 -29.38
CA GLY A 170 -3.09 -21.78 -30.16
C GLY A 170 -1.95 -22.63 -29.61
N GLU A 171 -0.92 -22.85 -30.39
CA GLU A 171 0.29 -23.59 -29.99
C GLU A 171 1.02 -22.91 -28.82
N SER A 172 1.90 -23.65 -28.12
CA SER A 172 2.72 -23.05 -27.06
C SER A 172 3.62 -21.96 -27.65
N GLY A 173 3.77 -20.82 -26.91
CA GLY A 173 4.58 -19.69 -27.35
C GLY A 173 3.96 -18.77 -28.41
N THR A 174 2.73 -19.00 -28.86
CA THR A 174 2.06 -18.13 -29.85
C THR A 174 1.53 -16.80 -29.31
N GLY A 175 1.67 -16.54 -27.99
CA GLY A 175 1.25 -15.30 -27.35
C GLY A 175 -0.20 -15.30 -26.86
N LYS A 176 -0.74 -16.46 -26.43
CA LYS A 176 -2.10 -16.56 -25.85
C LYS A 176 -2.30 -15.62 -24.67
N GLU A 177 -1.31 -15.53 -23.78
CA GLU A 177 -1.31 -14.59 -22.65
C GLU A 177 -1.37 -13.13 -23.12
N LEU A 178 -0.65 -12.82 -24.21
CA LEU A 178 -0.67 -11.50 -24.85
C LEU A 178 -2.08 -11.14 -25.33
N VAL A 179 -2.77 -12.09 -25.94
CA VAL A 179 -4.16 -11.93 -26.42
C VAL A 179 -5.11 -11.74 -25.22
N ALA A 180 -4.99 -12.54 -24.17
CA ALA A 180 -5.81 -12.43 -22.97
C ALA A 180 -5.68 -11.04 -22.32
N ASN A 181 -4.44 -10.58 -22.11
CA ASN A 181 -4.16 -9.25 -21.59
C ASN A 181 -4.70 -8.12 -22.50
N THR A 182 -4.64 -8.31 -23.83
CA THR A 182 -5.20 -7.34 -24.78
C THR A 182 -6.73 -7.29 -24.68
N ILE A 183 -7.40 -8.42 -24.52
CA ILE A 183 -8.86 -8.49 -24.30
C ILE A 183 -9.22 -7.74 -23.04
N TRP A 184 -8.55 -8.00 -21.92
CA TRP A 184 -8.77 -7.27 -20.67
C TRP A 184 -8.59 -5.75 -20.84
N HIS A 185 -7.50 -5.33 -21.48
CA HIS A 185 -7.19 -3.91 -21.71
C HIS A 185 -8.31 -3.17 -22.47
N TYR A 186 -8.93 -3.81 -23.46
CA TYR A 186 -10.06 -3.24 -24.21
C TYR A 186 -11.43 -3.55 -23.61
N SER A 187 -11.49 -4.27 -22.48
CA SER A 187 -12.75 -4.60 -21.79
C SER A 187 -13.28 -3.42 -20.97
N ARG A 188 -14.54 -3.53 -20.54
CA ARG A 188 -15.13 -2.59 -19.55
C ARG A 188 -14.55 -2.75 -18.14
N ARG A 189 -13.75 -3.79 -17.91
CA ARG A 189 -13.15 -4.16 -16.62
C ARG A 189 -11.66 -3.87 -16.56
N ASN A 190 -11.13 -3.02 -17.44
CA ASN A 190 -9.71 -2.68 -17.52
C ASN A 190 -9.14 -1.96 -16.28
N ASN A 191 -10.01 -1.44 -15.40
CA ASN A 191 -9.65 -0.86 -14.10
C ASN A 191 -9.82 -1.85 -12.93
N SER A 192 -10.26 -3.09 -13.21
CA SER A 192 -10.47 -4.13 -12.20
C SER A 192 -9.34 -5.16 -12.27
N PRO A 193 -9.07 -5.92 -11.18
CA PRO A 193 -7.95 -6.85 -11.15
C PRO A 193 -8.06 -7.97 -12.20
N VAL A 194 -6.91 -8.36 -12.76
CA VAL A 194 -6.75 -9.60 -13.53
C VAL A 194 -6.04 -10.62 -12.65
N ILE A 195 -6.63 -11.80 -12.55
CA ILE A 195 -6.04 -12.92 -11.84
C ILE A 195 -5.72 -14.00 -12.87
N ALA A 196 -4.45 -14.39 -12.97
CA ALA A 196 -4.01 -15.46 -13.86
C ALA A 196 -3.66 -16.71 -13.05
N LEU A 197 -4.16 -17.86 -13.48
CA LEU A 197 -3.84 -19.18 -12.94
C LEU A 197 -3.34 -20.07 -14.07
N ASN A 198 -2.10 -20.60 -13.94
CA ASN A 198 -1.63 -21.65 -14.82
C ASN A 198 -2.04 -23.02 -14.24
N CYS A 199 -2.92 -23.73 -14.96
CA CYS A 199 -3.52 -24.98 -14.49
C CYS A 199 -2.55 -26.17 -14.64
N ALA A 200 -1.57 -26.15 -15.52
CA ALA A 200 -0.65 -27.25 -15.75
C ALA A 200 0.26 -27.56 -14.53
N ASN A 201 0.49 -26.58 -13.67
CA ASN A 201 1.38 -26.72 -12.51
C ASN A 201 0.68 -27.26 -11.25
N LEU A 202 -0.61 -27.55 -11.32
CA LEU A 202 -1.43 -27.95 -10.18
C LEU A 202 -2.06 -29.33 -10.40
N SER A 203 -2.20 -30.13 -9.32
CA SER A 203 -3.00 -31.33 -9.37
C SER A 203 -4.50 -30.99 -9.42
N GLU A 204 -5.32 -31.91 -9.96
CA GLU A 204 -6.79 -31.67 -10.10
C GLU A 204 -7.45 -31.21 -8.80
N ASN A 205 -7.18 -31.86 -7.68
CA ASN A 205 -7.74 -31.46 -6.37
C ASN A 205 -7.29 -30.06 -5.90
N LEU A 206 -6.06 -29.65 -6.27
CA LEU A 206 -5.55 -28.34 -5.94
C LEU A 206 -6.15 -27.25 -6.83
N ILE A 207 -6.41 -27.55 -8.13
CA ILE A 207 -7.07 -26.62 -9.05
C ILE A 207 -8.46 -26.24 -8.53
N GLU A 208 -9.29 -27.22 -8.12
CA GLU A 208 -10.61 -26.93 -7.55
C GLU A 208 -10.52 -26.04 -6.31
N SER A 209 -9.60 -26.36 -5.39
CA SER A 209 -9.38 -25.58 -4.17
C SER A 209 -8.83 -24.17 -4.45
N GLU A 210 -8.02 -23.98 -5.48
CA GLU A 210 -7.55 -22.64 -5.89
C GLU A 210 -8.68 -21.83 -6.54
N ILE A 211 -9.44 -22.44 -7.47
CA ILE A 211 -10.48 -21.74 -8.22
C ILE A 211 -11.68 -21.40 -7.35
N PHE A 212 -12.19 -22.37 -6.58
CA PHE A 212 -13.45 -22.22 -5.83
C PHE A 212 -13.25 -21.98 -4.34
N GLY A 213 -12.02 -22.18 -3.83
CA GLY A 213 -11.75 -22.10 -2.40
C GLY A 213 -12.22 -23.33 -1.62
N HIS A 214 -12.04 -23.31 -0.32
CA HIS A 214 -12.54 -24.35 0.57
C HIS A 214 -12.81 -23.80 1.98
N GLU A 215 -13.73 -24.42 2.68
CA GLU A 215 -13.93 -24.19 4.11
C GLU A 215 -12.95 -25.02 4.94
N LYS A 216 -12.66 -24.53 6.14
CA LYS A 216 -11.88 -25.26 7.12
C LYS A 216 -12.50 -26.65 7.37
N GLY A 217 -11.70 -27.71 7.20
CA GLY A 217 -12.15 -29.10 7.41
C GLY A 217 -12.73 -29.77 6.17
N ALA A 218 -12.75 -29.15 5.00
CA ALA A 218 -13.27 -29.74 3.77
C ALA A 218 -12.45 -30.97 3.31
N PHE A 219 -11.15 -31.04 3.64
CA PHE A 219 -10.27 -32.21 3.43
C PHE A 219 -9.17 -32.26 4.51
N THR A 220 -8.37 -33.30 4.54
CA THR A 220 -7.43 -33.63 5.64
C THR A 220 -6.44 -32.52 5.96
N ASP A 221 -6.03 -31.69 4.96
CA ASP A 221 -5.08 -30.60 5.11
C ASP A 221 -5.73 -29.19 5.09
N ALA A 222 -7.05 -29.10 5.13
CA ALA A 222 -7.79 -27.85 5.16
C ALA A 222 -7.81 -27.21 6.57
N PHE A 223 -6.69 -26.70 7.03
CA PHE A 223 -6.56 -26.10 8.37
C PHE A 223 -7.25 -24.75 8.52
N GLN A 224 -7.48 -24.04 7.43
CA GLN A 224 -8.10 -22.70 7.39
C GLN A 224 -9.06 -22.62 6.20
N THR A 225 -10.05 -21.71 6.28
CA THR A 225 -10.89 -21.36 5.14
C THR A 225 -10.08 -20.55 4.12
N LYS A 226 -10.19 -20.89 2.84
CA LYS A 226 -9.52 -20.22 1.73
C LYS A 226 -10.55 -19.71 0.73
N TYR A 227 -10.48 -18.43 0.41
CA TYR A 227 -11.29 -17.82 -0.66
C TYR A 227 -10.79 -18.31 -2.03
N GLY A 228 -11.71 -18.63 -2.92
CA GLY A 228 -11.39 -19.06 -4.29
C GLY A 228 -11.02 -17.88 -5.19
N LEU A 229 -10.23 -18.16 -6.23
CA LEU A 229 -9.85 -17.14 -7.21
C LEU A 229 -11.05 -16.53 -7.93
N VAL A 230 -12.15 -17.26 -8.07
CA VAL A 230 -13.42 -16.75 -8.61
C VAL A 230 -14.00 -15.64 -7.73
N GLU A 231 -13.97 -15.81 -6.41
CA GLU A 231 -14.42 -14.79 -5.45
C GLU A 231 -13.50 -13.57 -5.46
N VAL A 232 -12.18 -13.82 -5.47
CA VAL A 232 -11.17 -12.75 -5.50
C VAL A 232 -11.22 -11.96 -6.81
N ALA A 233 -11.58 -12.63 -7.93
CA ALA A 233 -11.74 -12.00 -9.23
C ALA A 233 -13.13 -11.34 -9.42
N ASP A 234 -13.96 -11.22 -8.38
CA ASP A 234 -15.28 -10.60 -8.51
C ASP A 234 -15.16 -9.20 -9.12
N LYS A 235 -16.01 -8.92 -10.10
CA LYS A 235 -15.99 -7.70 -10.95
C LYS A 235 -14.70 -7.48 -11.75
N GLY A 236 -13.73 -8.40 -11.66
CA GLY A 236 -12.48 -8.42 -12.41
C GLY A 236 -12.49 -9.41 -13.57
N THR A 237 -11.32 -9.97 -13.87
CA THR A 237 -11.12 -10.97 -14.92
C THR A 237 -10.28 -12.13 -14.38
N LEU A 238 -10.75 -13.36 -14.56
CA LEU A 238 -9.99 -14.57 -14.26
C LEU A 238 -9.47 -15.15 -15.59
N PHE A 239 -8.16 -15.32 -15.70
CA PHE A 239 -7.49 -15.96 -16.82
C PHE A 239 -6.97 -17.33 -16.39
N LEU A 240 -7.47 -18.38 -17.02
CA LEU A 240 -7.03 -19.76 -16.82
C LEU A 240 -6.16 -20.18 -17.99
N ASP A 241 -4.86 -20.35 -17.76
CA ASP A 241 -3.92 -20.81 -18.77
C ASP A 241 -3.71 -22.32 -18.70
N GLU A 242 -3.46 -22.94 -19.86
CA GLU A 242 -3.22 -24.39 -20.00
C GLU A 242 -4.32 -25.28 -19.37
N ILE A 243 -5.59 -24.90 -19.61
CA ILE A 243 -6.76 -25.60 -19.07
C ILE A 243 -7.06 -26.94 -19.75
N ALA A 244 -6.42 -27.23 -20.89
CA ALA A 244 -6.59 -28.46 -21.70
C ALA A 244 -5.36 -29.34 -21.71
#